data_d66973156a80d8d24ee50e396cff86ea
#
_entry.id   d66973156a80d8d24ee50e396cff86ea
#
_cell.length_a   1.000
_cell.length_b   1.000
_cell.length_c   1.000
_cell.angle_alpha   90.00
_cell.angle_beta   90.00
_cell.angle_gamma   90.00
#
_symmetry.space_group_name_H-M   'P 1'
#
loop_
_entity.id
_entity.type
_entity.pdbx_description
1 polymer ?
#
loop_
_entity_poly.entity_id
_entity_poly.type
_entity_poly.pdbx_seq_one_letter_code
_entity_poly.pdbx_strand_id
1 'polypeptide(L)'
;MINCLICKKDEKVQFLDDYKFQFKEDENYFNSAKLYRCNDCDFTFVNPMPNAEKLDYFYKNIYSSKIRPPYWATEDYEDQKAHYLEDKNLSYALYLTTLIDFQKIKNIFDFGCSNGDLGHALKIKFSQLKLFCSETDKHCKKNFK
;
A
#
# COMPACT_ATOMS: atom_id res chain seq x y z
N MET A 1 -13.54 -21.00 11.98
CA MET A 1 -14.52 -20.16 11.30
C MET A 1 -13.85 -18.81 11.02
N ILE A 2 -13.97 -18.27 9.83
CA ILE A 2 -13.27 -17.03 9.41
C ILE A 2 -14.29 -15.93 9.29
N ASN A 3 -14.14 -14.88 10.09
CA ASN A 3 -15.07 -13.74 10.10
C ASN A 3 -14.54 -12.62 9.19
N CYS A 4 -15.44 -11.96 8.48
CA CYS A 4 -15.10 -10.76 7.76
C CYS A 4 -14.55 -9.68 8.71
N LEU A 5 -13.42 -9.07 8.34
CA LEU A 5 -12.78 -8.05 9.18
C LEU A 5 -13.62 -6.77 9.33
N ILE A 6 -14.50 -6.49 8.37
CA ILE A 6 -15.35 -5.29 8.33
C ILE A 6 -16.72 -5.56 8.97
N CYS A 7 -17.55 -6.41 8.38
CA CYS A 7 -18.92 -6.63 8.83
C CYS A 7 -19.07 -7.71 9.90
N LYS A 8 -17.96 -8.40 10.25
CA LYS A 8 -17.87 -9.44 11.30
C LYS A 8 -18.70 -10.71 11.06
N LYS A 9 -19.32 -10.84 9.89
CA LYS A 9 -20.09 -12.04 9.52
C LYS A 9 -19.14 -13.13 9.00
N ASP A 10 -19.44 -14.39 9.34
CA ASP A 10 -18.65 -15.55 8.93
C ASP A 10 -19.30 -16.34 7.78
N GLU A 11 -20.64 -16.46 7.78
CA GLU A 11 -21.43 -17.24 6.83
C GLU A 11 -21.25 -16.80 5.35
N LYS A 12 -20.74 -15.60 5.15
CA LYS A 12 -20.59 -14.98 3.82
C LYS A 12 -19.12 -14.88 3.34
N VAL A 13 -18.21 -15.48 4.10
CA VAL A 13 -16.78 -15.45 3.73
C VAL A 13 -16.45 -16.63 2.84
N GLN A 14 -15.96 -16.33 1.65
CA GLN A 14 -15.56 -17.29 0.62
C GLN A 14 -14.04 -17.29 0.46
N PHE A 15 -13.44 -18.47 0.37
CA PHE A 15 -12.07 -18.65 -0.09
C PHE A 15 -11.96 -18.30 -1.58
N LEU A 16 -10.96 -17.52 -1.95
CA LEU A 16 -10.67 -17.18 -3.34
C LEU A 16 -9.45 -17.91 -3.89
N ASP A 17 -8.31 -17.79 -3.23
CA ASP A 17 -7.04 -18.36 -3.70
C ASP A 17 -6.03 -18.44 -2.56
N ASP A 18 -4.96 -19.20 -2.75
CA ASP A 18 -3.79 -19.12 -1.90
C ASP A 18 -3.07 -17.79 -2.10
N TYR A 19 -2.53 -17.23 -1.02
CA TYR A 19 -1.79 -15.99 -1.12
C TYR A 19 -0.48 -16.21 -1.90
N LYS A 20 -0.35 -15.53 -3.04
CA LYS A 20 0.82 -15.65 -3.90
C LYS A 20 1.91 -14.69 -3.46
N PHE A 21 3.07 -15.22 -3.17
CA PHE A 21 4.24 -14.42 -2.79
C PHE A 21 4.87 -13.80 -4.03
N GLN A 22 5.26 -12.55 -3.89
CA GLN A 22 6.05 -11.87 -4.92
C GLN A 22 7.53 -12.26 -4.82
N PHE A 23 8.02 -12.46 -3.60
CA PHE A 23 9.40 -12.85 -3.31
C PHE A 23 9.43 -14.03 -2.36
N LYS A 24 10.46 -14.87 -2.50
CA LYS A 24 10.63 -16.08 -1.65
C LYS A 24 10.73 -15.73 -0.16
N GLU A 25 11.29 -14.58 0.15
CA GLU A 25 11.45 -14.09 1.52
C GLU A 25 10.11 -13.82 2.21
N ASP A 26 9.08 -13.50 1.43
CA ASP A 26 7.72 -13.24 1.94
C ASP A 26 7.10 -14.54 2.51
N GLU A 27 7.51 -15.72 2.01
CA GLU A 27 7.02 -17.03 2.48
C GLU A 27 7.19 -17.21 3.99
N ASN A 28 8.30 -16.76 4.55
CA ASN A 28 8.57 -16.86 5.98
C ASN A 28 7.54 -16.12 6.86
N TYR A 29 6.81 -15.15 6.27
CA TYR A 29 5.83 -14.32 6.96
C TYR A 29 4.39 -14.71 6.64
N PHE A 30 4.14 -15.14 5.41
CA PHE A 30 2.79 -15.33 4.87
C PHE A 30 2.51 -16.77 4.38
N ASN A 31 3.31 -17.75 4.74
CA ASN A 31 3.24 -19.12 4.21
C ASN A 31 1.91 -19.86 4.39
N SER A 32 1.13 -19.47 5.38
CA SER A 32 -0.22 -20.01 5.62
C SER A 32 -1.34 -19.07 5.17
N ALA A 33 -0.98 -17.93 4.60
CA ALA A 33 -1.94 -16.91 4.23
C ALA A 33 -2.77 -17.32 3.01
N LYS A 34 -4.05 -17.03 3.04
CA LYS A 34 -5.01 -17.28 1.98
C LYS A 34 -5.85 -16.04 1.75
N LEU A 35 -6.37 -15.90 0.53
CA LEU A 35 -7.20 -14.78 0.14
C LEU A 35 -8.68 -15.15 0.29
N TYR A 36 -9.43 -14.29 0.94
CA TYR A 36 -10.86 -14.45 1.17
C TYR A 36 -11.63 -13.21 0.73
N ARG A 37 -12.89 -13.39 0.35
CA ARG A 37 -13.83 -12.32 0.05
C ARG A 37 -15.09 -12.49 0.89
N CYS A 38 -15.59 -11.40 1.41
CA CYS A 38 -16.92 -11.35 2.01
C CYS A 38 -17.96 -11.02 0.94
N ASN A 39 -18.90 -11.92 0.72
CA ASN A 39 -19.97 -11.74 -0.28
C ASN A 39 -21.07 -10.75 0.19
N ASP A 40 -21.00 -10.27 1.43
CA ASP A 40 -21.96 -9.32 1.98
C ASP A 40 -21.50 -7.85 1.82
N CYS A 41 -20.19 -7.58 1.96
CA CYS A 41 -19.62 -6.23 1.85
C CYS A 41 -18.49 -6.11 0.81
N ASP A 42 -18.28 -7.14 0.01
CA ASP A 42 -17.24 -7.24 -1.03
C ASP A 42 -15.79 -7.04 -0.56
N PHE A 43 -15.55 -6.94 0.76
CA PHE A 43 -14.22 -6.79 1.29
C PHE A 43 -13.39 -8.04 1.07
N THR A 44 -12.23 -7.87 0.40
CA THR A 44 -11.25 -8.94 0.18
C THR A 44 -10.10 -8.79 1.17
N PHE A 45 -9.69 -9.87 1.81
CA PHE A 45 -8.69 -9.85 2.87
C PHE A 45 -7.89 -11.14 2.93
N VAL A 46 -6.72 -11.04 3.54
CA VAL A 46 -5.81 -12.17 3.78
C VAL A 46 -6.06 -12.74 5.17
N ASN A 47 -6.09 -14.07 5.30
CA ASN A 47 -6.20 -14.76 6.59
C ASN A 47 -5.50 -16.14 6.52
N PRO A 48 -4.74 -16.57 7.57
CA PRO A 48 -4.38 -15.74 8.72
C PRO A 48 -3.41 -14.62 8.36
N MET A 49 -3.58 -13.48 9.02
CA MET A 49 -2.55 -12.43 8.99
C MET A 49 -1.42 -12.79 9.96
N PRO A 50 -0.16 -12.48 9.63
CA PRO A 50 0.91 -12.51 10.62
C PRO A 50 0.54 -11.65 11.84
N ASN A 51 1.04 -12.01 13.01
CA ASN A 51 0.81 -11.18 14.18
C ASN A 51 1.48 -9.80 14.04
N ALA A 52 1.07 -8.85 14.87
CA ALA A 52 1.51 -7.45 14.77
C ALA A 52 3.04 -7.31 14.85
N GLU A 53 3.71 -8.11 15.69
CA GLU A 53 5.18 -8.09 15.84
C GLU A 53 5.90 -8.56 14.57
N LYS A 54 5.44 -9.66 13.96
CA LYS A 54 5.97 -10.14 12.68
C LYS A 54 5.76 -9.13 11.54
N LEU A 55 4.58 -8.50 11.47
CA LEU A 55 4.30 -7.49 10.48
C LEU A 55 5.17 -6.24 10.67
N ASP A 56 5.32 -5.78 11.90
CA ASP A 56 6.17 -4.64 12.23
C ASP A 56 7.63 -4.91 11.83
N TYR A 57 8.14 -6.09 12.16
CA TYR A 57 9.48 -6.50 11.76
C TYR A 57 9.62 -6.58 10.24
N PHE A 58 8.64 -7.19 9.54
CA PHE A 58 8.63 -7.32 8.09
C PHE A 58 8.72 -5.95 7.41
N TYR A 59 7.83 -5.02 7.76
CA TYR A 59 7.82 -3.69 7.15
C TYR A 59 9.04 -2.84 7.48
N LYS A 60 9.59 -2.99 8.70
CA LYS A 60 10.77 -2.21 9.11
C LYS A 60 12.09 -2.73 8.54
N ASN A 61 12.21 -4.03 8.28
CA ASN A 61 13.51 -4.65 8.02
C ASN A 61 13.58 -5.43 6.70
N ILE A 62 12.46 -5.92 6.19
CA ILE A 62 12.43 -6.80 5.00
C ILE A 62 11.84 -6.09 3.79
N TYR A 63 10.71 -5.43 3.93
CA TYR A 63 9.92 -4.90 2.82
C TYR A 63 10.72 -4.02 1.85
N SER A 64 11.53 -3.11 2.35
CA SER A 64 12.38 -2.21 1.56
C SER A 64 13.87 -2.54 1.68
N SER A 65 14.23 -3.75 2.10
CA SER A 65 15.61 -4.17 2.22
C SER A 65 16.19 -4.56 0.86
N LYS A 66 17.54 -4.62 0.79
CA LYS A 66 18.24 -5.17 -0.39
C LYS A 66 17.96 -6.66 -0.63
N ILE A 67 17.47 -7.37 0.38
CA ILE A 67 17.07 -8.79 0.29
C ILE A 67 15.79 -8.93 -0.54
N ARG A 68 14.94 -7.92 -0.49
CA ARG A 68 13.69 -7.84 -1.25
C ARG A 68 13.73 -6.59 -2.14
N PRO A 69 14.53 -6.60 -3.21
CA PRO A 69 14.52 -5.48 -4.16
C PRO A 69 13.14 -5.37 -4.81
N PRO A 70 12.68 -4.17 -5.10
CA PRO A 70 11.47 -4.00 -5.90
C PRO A 70 11.61 -4.78 -7.21
N TYR A 71 10.56 -5.43 -7.68
CA TYR A 71 10.59 -6.26 -8.90
C TYR A 71 11.02 -5.52 -10.17
N TRP A 72 10.99 -4.19 -10.13
CA TRP A 72 11.43 -3.29 -11.19
C TRP A 72 12.88 -2.80 -11.02
N ALA A 73 13.58 -3.20 -9.97
CA ALA A 73 14.98 -2.80 -9.76
C ALA A 73 15.90 -3.64 -10.67
N THR A 74 16.16 -3.12 -11.84
CA THR A 74 17.26 -3.53 -12.72
C THR A 74 18.49 -2.65 -12.47
N GLU A 75 19.67 -3.06 -12.94
CA GLU A 75 20.93 -2.31 -12.72
C GLU A 75 20.91 -0.87 -13.25
N ASP A 76 20.07 -0.59 -14.28
CA ASP A 76 19.90 0.74 -14.88
C ASP A 76 18.81 1.60 -14.19
N TYR A 77 18.39 1.18 -12.99
CA TYR A 77 17.14 1.62 -12.39
C TYR A 77 17.19 3.01 -11.73
N GLU A 78 18.34 3.46 -11.23
CA GLU A 78 18.36 4.71 -10.43
C GLU A 78 17.93 5.95 -11.24
N ASP A 79 18.29 6.02 -12.54
CA ASP A 79 17.86 7.11 -13.42
C ASP A 79 16.41 6.94 -13.92
N GLN A 80 15.98 5.70 -14.17
CA GLN A 80 14.61 5.42 -14.61
C GLN A 80 13.60 5.51 -13.45
N LYS A 81 14.02 5.27 -12.23
CA LYS A 81 13.17 5.26 -11.03
C LYS A 81 12.53 6.62 -10.77
N ALA A 82 13.29 7.69 -10.88
CA ALA A 82 12.78 9.03 -10.62
C ALA A 82 11.63 9.35 -11.58
N HIS A 83 11.86 9.18 -12.89
CA HIS A 83 10.85 9.42 -13.92
C HIS A 83 9.63 8.49 -13.80
N TYR A 84 9.85 7.19 -13.60
CA TYR A 84 8.74 6.24 -13.46
C TYR A 84 7.85 6.52 -12.26
N LEU A 85 8.41 6.83 -11.10
CA LEU A 85 7.63 7.12 -9.90
C LEU A 85 6.90 8.47 -10.03
N GLU A 86 7.52 9.45 -10.65
CA GLU A 86 6.90 10.74 -10.93
C GLU A 86 5.72 10.57 -11.88
N ASP A 87 5.88 9.91 -13.01
CA ASP A 87 4.84 9.63 -13.98
C ASP A 87 3.69 8.79 -13.40
N LYS A 88 4.02 7.77 -12.61
CA LYS A 88 3.04 6.92 -11.93
C LYS A 88 2.19 7.72 -10.96
N ASN A 89 2.82 8.52 -10.10
CA ASN A 89 2.10 9.29 -9.09
C ASN A 89 1.27 10.41 -9.71
N LEU A 90 1.77 11.03 -10.77
CA LEU A 90 1.01 12.00 -11.56
C LEU A 90 -0.21 11.34 -12.21
N SER A 91 -0.05 10.16 -12.80
CA SER A 91 -1.15 9.39 -13.39
C SER A 91 -2.21 9.03 -12.36
N TYR A 92 -1.82 8.60 -11.14
CA TYR A 92 -2.74 8.35 -10.06
C TYR A 92 -3.45 9.62 -9.58
N ALA A 93 -2.71 10.72 -9.44
CA ALA A 93 -3.31 12.01 -9.07
C ALA A 93 -4.35 12.45 -10.11
N LEU A 94 -4.05 12.33 -11.40
CA LEU A 94 -4.99 12.64 -12.48
C LEU A 94 -6.22 11.73 -12.43
N TYR A 95 -6.03 10.43 -12.28
CA TYR A 95 -7.14 9.48 -12.15
C TYR A 95 -8.05 9.82 -10.95
N LEU A 96 -7.48 10.10 -9.80
CA LEU A 96 -8.26 10.50 -8.62
C LEU A 96 -9.09 11.76 -8.86
N THR A 97 -8.61 12.71 -9.69
CA THR A 97 -9.39 13.90 -10.02
C THR A 97 -10.63 13.61 -10.87
N THR A 98 -10.73 12.45 -11.50
CA THR A 98 -11.95 12.02 -12.20
C THR A 98 -13.02 11.46 -11.25
N LEU A 99 -12.61 11.02 -10.07
CA LEU A 99 -13.48 10.40 -9.07
C LEU A 99 -13.87 11.35 -7.94
N ILE A 100 -13.01 12.31 -7.63
CA ILE A 100 -13.10 13.15 -6.43
C ILE A 100 -12.98 14.62 -6.82
N ASP A 101 -13.94 15.43 -6.35
CA ASP A 101 -13.87 16.89 -6.46
C ASP A 101 -12.96 17.48 -5.37
N PHE A 102 -11.66 17.56 -5.67
CA PHE A 102 -10.68 18.08 -4.73
C PHE A 102 -10.83 19.55 -4.37
N GLN A 103 -11.61 20.33 -5.11
CA GLN A 103 -11.91 21.72 -4.75
C GLN A 103 -12.74 21.81 -3.47
N LYS A 104 -13.54 20.78 -3.19
CA LYS A 104 -14.37 20.69 -1.97
C LYS A 104 -13.63 20.06 -0.78
N ILE A 105 -12.41 19.51 -1.00
CA ILE A 105 -11.63 18.84 0.03
C ILE A 105 -10.60 19.82 0.60
N LYS A 106 -10.46 19.81 1.93
CA LYS A 106 -9.45 20.60 2.63
C LYS A 106 -8.29 19.76 3.16
N ASN A 107 -8.58 18.54 3.58
CA ASN A 107 -7.62 17.66 4.22
C ASN A 107 -7.59 16.31 3.52
N ILE A 108 -6.39 15.77 3.31
CA ILE A 108 -6.14 14.43 2.82
C ILE A 108 -5.23 13.73 3.83
N PHE A 109 -5.56 12.49 4.15
CA PHE A 109 -4.69 11.60 4.88
C PHE A 109 -4.27 10.46 3.95
N ASP A 110 -2.97 10.36 3.68
CA ASP A 110 -2.35 9.30 2.88
C ASP A 110 -1.72 8.27 3.80
N PHE A 111 -2.33 7.11 3.89
CA PHE A 111 -1.88 6.02 4.74
C PHE A 111 -1.00 5.06 3.94
N GLY A 112 0.25 4.88 4.35
CA GLY A 112 1.26 4.14 3.58
C GLY A 112 1.78 4.96 2.40
N CYS A 113 2.00 6.24 2.63
CA CYS A 113 2.31 7.23 1.60
C CYS A 113 3.69 7.08 0.96
N SER A 114 4.51 6.13 1.40
CA SER A 114 5.91 6.01 0.95
C SER A 114 6.64 7.36 1.06
N ASN A 115 7.18 7.88 -0.04
CA ASN A 115 7.86 9.18 -0.08
C ASN A 115 6.90 10.40 -0.10
N GLY A 116 5.59 10.19 -0.15
CA GLY A 116 4.58 11.25 -0.22
C GLY A 116 4.37 11.85 -1.60
N ASP A 117 4.88 11.20 -2.65
CA ASP A 117 4.87 11.75 -4.02
C ASP A 117 3.47 11.95 -4.57
N LEU A 118 2.52 11.04 -4.27
CA LEU A 118 1.11 11.18 -4.66
C LEU A 118 0.46 12.43 -4.04
N GLY A 119 0.66 12.61 -2.74
CA GLY A 119 0.18 13.79 -2.03
C GLY A 119 0.79 15.06 -2.58
N HIS A 120 2.09 15.05 -2.89
CA HIS A 120 2.79 16.18 -3.50
C HIS A 120 2.22 16.53 -4.88
N ALA A 121 1.99 15.53 -5.76
CA ALA A 121 1.38 15.72 -7.07
C ALA A 121 -0.04 16.34 -6.97
N LEU A 122 -0.84 15.89 -6.01
CA LEU A 122 -2.16 16.48 -5.74
C LEU A 122 -2.05 17.94 -5.26
N LYS A 123 -1.09 18.23 -4.39
CA LYS A 123 -0.90 19.59 -3.84
C LYS A 123 -0.40 20.60 -4.86
N ILE A 124 0.39 20.19 -5.84
CA ILE A 124 0.78 21.05 -6.99
C ILE A 124 -0.47 21.57 -7.70
N LYS A 125 -1.47 20.71 -7.93
CA LYS A 125 -2.71 21.06 -8.62
C LYS A 125 -3.73 21.75 -7.71
N PHE A 126 -3.78 21.38 -6.44
CA PHE A 126 -4.74 21.83 -5.43
C PHE A 126 -4.01 22.37 -4.22
N SER A 127 -3.48 23.60 -4.32
CA SER A 127 -2.62 24.22 -3.30
C SER A 127 -3.29 24.40 -1.93
N GLN A 128 -4.63 24.45 -1.89
CA GLN A 128 -5.41 24.54 -0.64
C GLN A 128 -5.41 23.27 0.20
N LEU A 129 -4.98 22.12 -0.36
CA LEU A 129 -5.00 20.85 0.35
C LEU A 129 -3.97 20.83 1.48
N LYS A 130 -4.40 20.39 2.64
CA LYS A 130 -3.52 19.98 3.74
C LYS A 130 -3.31 18.48 3.66
N LEU A 131 -2.05 18.08 3.57
CA LEU A 131 -1.67 16.68 3.47
C LEU A 131 -1.19 16.18 4.83
N PHE A 132 -1.72 15.04 5.24
CA PHE A 132 -1.28 14.27 6.38
C PHE A 132 -0.83 12.90 5.86
N CYS A 133 0.33 12.46 6.28
CA CYS A 133 0.94 11.23 5.79
C CYS A 133 1.27 10.30 6.94
N SER A 134 1.14 9.01 6.72
CA SER A 134 1.63 7.97 7.62
C SER A 134 2.40 6.93 6.84
N GLU A 135 3.60 6.60 7.30
CA GLU A 135 4.46 5.58 6.71
C GLU A 135 5.21 4.83 7.80
N THR A 136 5.27 3.51 7.67
CA THR A 136 5.99 2.62 8.60
C THR A 136 7.42 2.36 8.18
N ASP A 137 7.72 2.48 6.88
CA ASP A 137 9.07 2.30 6.37
C ASP A 137 9.99 3.44 6.81
N LYS A 138 10.98 3.11 7.63
CA LYS A 138 11.98 4.06 8.13
C LYS A 138 12.83 4.73 7.03
N HIS A 139 12.95 4.09 5.86
CA HIS A 139 13.71 4.64 4.74
C HIS A 139 12.95 5.76 4.05
N CYS A 140 11.61 5.71 4.02
CA CYS A 140 10.77 6.75 3.46
C CYS A 140 10.72 8.01 4.35
N LYS A 141 10.74 7.87 5.66
CA LYS A 141 10.61 9.00 6.62
C LYS A 141 11.65 10.10 6.47
N LYS A 142 12.78 9.85 5.82
CA LYS A 142 13.83 10.85 5.61
C LYS A 142 13.45 11.96 4.62
N ASN A 143 12.44 11.74 3.81
CA ASN A 143 12.02 12.64 2.74
C ASN A 143 10.81 13.51 3.12
N PHE A 144 10.20 13.28 4.27
CA PHE A 144 9.13 14.16 4.80
C PHE A 144 9.77 15.40 5.45
N LYS A 145 9.61 16.55 4.82
CA LYS A 145 9.91 17.86 5.37
C LYS A 145 8.62 18.64 5.60
#